data_9d00f563777ee89422043e61c951904e
#
_entry.id   9d00f563777ee89422043e61c951904e
#
_cell.length_a   1.000
_cell.length_b   1.000
_cell.length_c   1.000
_cell.angle_alpha   90.00
_cell.angle_beta   90.00
_cell.angle_gamma   90.00
#
_symmetry.space_group_name_H-M   'P 1'
#
loop_
_entity.id
_entity.type
_entity.pdbx_description
1 polymer ?
#
loop_
_entity_poly.entity_id
_entity_poly.type
_entity_poly.pdbx_seq_one_letter_code
_entity_poly.pdbx_strand_id
1 'polypeptide(L)'
;MQEFPVKRGMTKDIDARIVTELKNCFSVEPVKTEKGYRITWGALKRLDVYEGKDKKSVIIDTESDISASDEVILDTNKRFRKYLDAITGFSTKEREKRVKSVTE
;
A
#
# COMPACT_ATOMS: atom_id res chain seq x y z
N MET A 1 9.71 5.56 1.52
CA MET A 1 9.54 4.22 0.93
C MET A 1 9.66 3.17 2.02
N GLN A 2 8.74 2.23 2.05
CA GLN A 2 8.72 1.17 3.06
C GLN A 2 8.47 -0.18 2.39
N GLU A 3 9.07 -1.22 2.93
CA GLU A 3 8.83 -2.59 2.49
C GLU A 3 8.08 -3.34 3.60
N PHE A 4 6.93 -3.91 3.23
CA PHE A 4 6.11 -4.69 4.15
C PHE A 4 6.15 -6.16 3.73
N PRO A 5 6.57 -7.07 4.62
CA PRO A 5 6.51 -8.50 4.29
C PRO A 5 5.06 -8.95 4.14
N VAL A 6 4.86 -9.89 3.22
CA VAL A 6 3.54 -10.48 2.98
C VAL A 6 3.49 -11.83 3.69
N LYS A 7 2.37 -12.09 4.34
CA LYS A 7 2.17 -13.33 5.09
C LYS A 7 2.39 -14.56 4.20
N ARG A 8 3.07 -15.56 4.73
CA ARG A 8 3.31 -16.82 4.03
C ARG A 8 1.99 -17.42 3.57
N GLY A 9 1.93 -17.83 2.32
CA GLY A 9 0.71 -18.34 1.69
C GLY A 9 -0.12 -17.25 1.02
N MET A 10 0.19 -15.98 1.22
CA MET A 10 -0.49 -14.85 0.57
C MET A 10 0.37 -14.15 -0.48
N THR A 11 1.53 -14.70 -0.79
CA THR A 11 2.43 -14.15 -1.81
C THR A 11 2.02 -14.56 -3.22
N LYS A 12 1.19 -15.58 -3.36
CA LYS A 12 0.69 -16.02 -4.65
C LYS A 12 -0.22 -14.96 -5.24
N ASP A 13 -0.02 -14.65 -6.52
CA ASP A 13 -0.81 -13.65 -7.24
C ASP A 13 -0.79 -12.26 -6.59
N ILE A 14 0.33 -11.90 -5.93
CA ILE A 14 0.45 -10.64 -5.23
C ILE A 14 0.24 -9.45 -6.18
N ASP A 15 0.70 -9.55 -7.42
CA ASP A 15 0.52 -8.49 -8.40
C ASP A 15 -0.97 -8.21 -8.69
N ALA A 16 -1.75 -9.27 -8.88
CA ALA A 16 -3.20 -9.14 -9.09
C ALA A 16 -3.90 -8.60 -7.84
N ARG A 17 -3.45 -9.01 -6.66
CA ARG A 17 -4.03 -8.55 -5.39
C ARG A 17 -3.75 -7.08 -5.14
N ILE A 18 -2.57 -6.59 -5.52
CA ILE A 18 -2.24 -5.16 -5.43
C ILE A 18 -3.33 -4.34 -6.12
N VAL A 19 -3.67 -4.69 -7.36
CA VAL A 19 -4.70 -4.00 -8.14
C VAL A 19 -6.08 -4.13 -7.51
N THR A 20 -6.48 -5.35 -7.19
CA THR A 20 -7.81 -5.65 -6.65
C THR A 20 -8.05 -4.89 -5.35
N GLU A 21 -7.09 -4.91 -4.43
CA GLU A 21 -7.24 -4.26 -3.13
C GLU A 21 -7.18 -2.73 -3.24
N LEU A 22 -6.42 -2.17 -4.19
CA LEU A 22 -6.46 -0.74 -4.45
C LEU A 22 -7.86 -0.30 -4.88
N LYS A 23 -8.50 -1.05 -5.75
CA LYS A 23 -9.87 -0.78 -6.17
C LYS A 23 -10.85 -0.91 -5.01
N ASN A 24 -10.70 -1.96 -4.20
CA ASN A 24 -11.62 -2.23 -3.09
C ASN A 24 -11.50 -1.19 -1.96
N CYS A 25 -10.29 -0.80 -1.62
CA CYS A 25 -10.07 0.09 -0.47
C CYS A 25 -10.19 1.57 -0.82
N PHE A 26 -9.82 1.96 -2.03
CA PHE A 26 -9.82 3.36 -2.45
C PHE A 26 -10.85 3.70 -3.53
N SER A 27 -11.53 2.70 -4.07
CA SER A 27 -12.57 2.88 -5.09
C SER A 27 -12.10 3.67 -6.33
N VAL A 28 -10.84 3.48 -6.70
CA VAL A 28 -10.23 4.13 -7.87
C VAL A 28 -9.54 3.09 -8.74
N GLU A 29 -9.38 3.42 -10.02
CA GLU A 29 -8.69 2.57 -10.98
C GLU A 29 -7.20 2.84 -10.92
N PRO A 30 -6.36 1.85 -10.54
CA PRO A 30 -4.91 2.05 -10.50
C PRO A 30 -4.32 2.26 -11.89
N VAL A 31 -3.29 3.09 -11.96
CA VAL A 31 -2.52 3.31 -13.19
C VAL A 31 -1.27 2.46 -13.12
N LYS A 32 -1.01 1.67 -14.14
CA LYS A 32 0.18 0.83 -14.20
C LYS A 32 1.42 1.70 -14.42
N THR A 33 2.46 1.43 -13.61
CA THR A 33 3.77 2.09 -13.75
C THR A 33 4.81 1.04 -14.16
N GLU A 34 6.04 1.47 -14.38
CA GLU A 34 7.13 0.55 -14.71
C GLU A 34 7.38 -0.51 -13.63
N LYS A 35 7.15 -0.14 -12.36
CA LYS A 35 7.42 -1.01 -11.21
C LYS A 35 6.19 -1.70 -10.67
N GLY A 36 5.02 -1.11 -10.85
CA GLY A 36 3.80 -1.64 -10.27
C GLY A 36 2.59 -0.76 -10.58
N TYR A 37 1.93 -0.24 -9.55
CA TYR A 37 0.68 0.50 -9.72
C TYR A 37 0.68 1.76 -8.88
N ARG A 38 -0.04 2.77 -9.37
CA ARG A 38 -0.15 4.08 -8.72
C ARG A 38 -1.59 4.52 -8.63
N ILE A 39 -1.96 5.11 -7.50
CA ILE A 39 -3.24 5.82 -7.35
C ILE A 39 -3.00 7.19 -6.72
N THR A 40 -4.02 8.05 -6.86
CA THR A 40 -4.14 9.31 -6.14
C THR A 40 -5.48 9.29 -5.43
N TRP A 41 -5.48 9.63 -4.14
CA TRP A 41 -6.71 9.60 -3.33
C TRP A 41 -6.59 10.52 -2.13
N GLY A 42 -7.59 11.38 -1.93
CA GLY A 42 -7.70 12.20 -0.71
C GLY A 42 -6.41 12.92 -0.35
N ALA A 43 -5.85 12.59 0.81
CA ALA A 43 -4.59 13.17 1.29
C ALA A 43 -3.34 12.52 0.68
N LEU A 44 -3.49 11.55 -0.20
CA LEU A 44 -2.38 10.94 -0.91
C LEU A 44 -2.25 11.58 -2.30
N LYS A 45 -1.23 12.38 -2.50
CA LYS A 45 -0.90 12.89 -3.84
C LYS A 45 -0.44 11.77 -4.75
N ARG A 46 0.22 10.77 -4.16
CA ARG A 46 0.75 9.63 -4.88
C ARG A 46 0.88 8.44 -3.92
N LEU A 47 0.40 7.30 -4.35
CA LEU A 47 0.64 6.02 -3.67
C LEU A 47 1.10 5.03 -4.73
N ASP A 48 2.37 4.65 -4.67
CA ASP A 48 2.95 3.63 -5.53
C ASP A 48 3.10 2.33 -4.77
N VAL A 49 2.65 1.23 -5.37
CA VAL A 49 2.73 -0.10 -4.78
C VAL A 49 3.33 -1.06 -5.80
N TYR A 50 4.33 -1.82 -5.39
CA TYR A 50 4.93 -2.84 -6.26
C TYR A 50 5.53 -3.97 -5.43
N GLU A 51 5.80 -5.11 -6.10
CA GLU A 51 6.40 -6.27 -5.46
C GLU A 51 7.84 -5.99 -5.06
N GLY A 52 8.25 -6.55 -3.92
CA GLY A 52 9.66 -6.57 -3.53
C GLY A 52 10.45 -7.52 -4.43
N LYS A 53 11.78 -7.41 -4.38
CA LYS A 53 12.69 -8.20 -5.22
C LYS A 53 12.54 -9.71 -5.02
N ASP A 54 12.20 -10.12 -3.81
CA ASP A 54 12.04 -11.53 -3.45
C ASP A 54 10.61 -12.05 -3.71
N LYS A 55 9.72 -11.18 -4.17
CA LYS A 55 8.28 -11.46 -4.38
C LYS A 55 7.55 -11.93 -3.12
N LYS A 56 8.12 -11.66 -1.95
CA LYS A 56 7.54 -12.02 -0.65
C LYS A 56 7.17 -10.79 0.16
N SER A 57 7.31 -9.62 -0.43
CA SER A 57 7.00 -8.35 0.19
C SER A 57 6.38 -7.39 -0.81
N VAL A 58 5.79 -6.31 -0.29
CA VAL A 58 5.31 -5.20 -1.12
C VAL A 58 6.04 -3.94 -0.71
N ILE A 59 6.40 -3.14 -1.68
CA ILE A 59 7.05 -1.86 -1.45
C ILE A 59 6.03 -0.76 -1.66
N ILE A 60 5.93 0.13 -0.68
CA ILE A 60 4.96 1.23 -0.66
C ILE A 60 5.74 2.53 -0.65
N ASP A 61 5.44 3.40 -1.61
CA ASP A 61 6.02 4.73 -1.68
C ASP A 61 4.88 5.74 -1.76
N THR A 62 4.82 6.67 -0.81
CA THR A 62 3.73 7.62 -0.73
C THR A 62 4.23 9.06 -0.72
N GLU A 63 3.39 9.94 -1.24
CA GLU A 63 3.56 11.38 -1.11
C GLU A 63 2.24 11.94 -0.58
N SER A 64 2.28 12.62 0.56
CA SER A 64 1.09 13.13 1.22
C SER A 64 0.82 14.59 0.88
N ASP A 65 -0.46 14.95 0.84
CA ASP A 65 -0.91 16.34 0.73
C ASP A 65 -1.13 16.89 2.12
N ILE A 66 -0.18 17.70 2.60
CA ILE A 66 -0.25 18.28 3.94
C ILE A 66 -1.31 19.37 4.08
N SER A 67 -1.86 19.84 2.96
CA SER A 67 -2.91 20.87 2.98
C SER A 67 -4.32 20.27 3.05
N ALA A 68 -4.45 18.95 3.02
CA ALA A 68 -5.75 18.29 3.14
C ALA A 68 -6.36 18.51 4.52
N SER A 69 -7.70 18.50 4.60
CA SER A 69 -8.39 18.64 5.87
C SER A 69 -8.14 17.44 6.78
N ASP A 70 -8.32 17.62 8.09
CA ASP A 70 -8.14 16.54 9.06
C ASP A 70 -9.07 15.37 8.78
N GLU A 71 -10.31 15.62 8.36
CA GLU A 71 -11.25 14.57 8.00
C GLU A 71 -10.75 13.74 6.83
N VAL A 72 -10.22 14.39 5.81
CA VAL A 72 -9.66 13.70 4.63
C VAL A 72 -8.44 12.89 5.02
N ILE A 73 -7.56 13.45 5.84
CA ILE A 73 -6.36 12.76 6.33
C ILE A 73 -6.75 11.51 7.12
N LEU A 74 -7.71 11.61 8.04
CA LEU A 74 -8.16 10.48 8.84
C LEU A 74 -8.79 9.38 7.99
N ASP A 75 -9.64 9.74 7.03
CA ASP A 75 -10.26 8.79 6.13
C ASP A 75 -9.21 8.09 5.25
N THR A 76 -8.27 8.87 4.72
CA THR A 76 -7.19 8.33 3.89
C THR A 76 -6.34 7.33 4.68
N ASN A 77 -5.96 7.68 5.91
CA ASN A 77 -5.16 6.79 6.76
C ASN A 77 -5.92 5.51 7.11
N LYS A 78 -7.21 5.60 7.37
CA LYS A 78 -8.05 4.45 7.67
C LYS A 78 -8.10 3.48 6.48
N ARG A 79 -8.31 4.01 5.28
CA ARG A 79 -8.33 3.20 4.06
C ARG A 79 -6.97 2.59 3.77
N PHE A 80 -5.90 3.34 4.01
CA PHE A 80 -4.54 2.88 3.79
C PHE A 80 -4.19 1.70 4.71
N ARG A 81 -4.53 1.79 5.99
CA ARG A 81 -4.33 0.68 6.94
C ARG A 81 -5.10 -0.56 6.51
N LYS A 82 -6.36 -0.37 6.11
CA LYS A 82 -7.19 -1.46 5.63
C LYS A 82 -6.60 -2.13 4.40
N TYR A 83 -6.06 -1.32 3.49
CA TYR A 83 -5.36 -1.83 2.32
C TYR A 83 -4.14 -2.67 2.71
N LEU A 84 -3.32 -2.17 3.62
CA LEU A 84 -2.14 -2.91 4.08
C LEU A 84 -2.51 -4.22 4.77
N ASP A 85 -3.57 -4.22 5.58
CA ASP A 85 -4.08 -5.44 6.21
C ASP A 85 -4.49 -6.47 5.15
N ALA A 86 -5.20 -6.02 4.13
CA ALA A 86 -5.70 -6.89 3.07
C ALA A 86 -4.57 -7.49 2.22
N ILE A 87 -3.57 -6.68 1.88
CA ILE A 87 -2.53 -7.12 0.96
C ILE A 87 -1.41 -7.91 1.66
N THR A 88 -1.07 -7.57 2.90
CA THR A 88 -0.01 -8.26 3.64
C THR A 88 -0.51 -9.46 4.42
N GLY A 89 -1.78 -9.47 4.80
CA GLY A 89 -2.35 -10.48 5.69
C GLY A 89 -2.01 -10.26 7.15
N PHE A 90 -1.31 -9.18 7.49
CA PHE A 90 -0.94 -8.82 8.85
C PHE A 90 -1.75 -7.61 9.33
N SER A 91 -2.12 -7.60 10.62
CA SER A 91 -2.72 -6.44 11.26
C SER A 91 -1.69 -5.30 11.37
N THR A 92 -2.16 -4.09 11.67
CA THR A 92 -1.30 -2.93 11.87
C THR A 92 -0.21 -3.21 12.90
N LYS A 93 -0.59 -3.81 14.03
CA LYS A 93 0.34 -4.15 15.11
C LYS A 93 1.42 -5.13 14.67
N GLU A 94 1.03 -6.15 13.91
CA GLU A 94 1.98 -7.12 13.38
C GLU A 94 2.92 -6.51 12.35
N ARG A 95 2.38 -5.63 11.49
CA ARG A 95 3.18 -4.95 10.47
C ARG A 95 4.24 -4.04 11.07
N GLU A 96 3.91 -3.32 12.13
CA GLU A 96 4.86 -2.43 12.81
C GLU A 96 6.11 -3.16 13.28
N LYS A 97 5.97 -4.43 13.64
CA LYS A 97 7.10 -5.27 14.05
C LYS A 97 7.92 -5.80 12.88
N ARG A 98 7.36 -5.80 11.68
CA ARG A 98 7.95 -6.44 10.51
C ARG A 98 8.35 -5.49 9.39
N VAL A 99 7.92 -4.23 9.47
CA VAL A 99 8.21 -3.26 8.43
C VAL A 99 9.69 -2.92 8.38
N LYS A 100 10.22 -2.79 7.17
CA LYS A 100 11.60 -2.38 6.95
C LYS A 100 11.62 -1.07 6.19
N SER A 101 12.48 -0.15 6.60
CA SER A 101 12.73 1.05 5.84
C SER A 101 13.69 0.72 4.69
N VAL A 102 13.34 1.12 3.49
CA VAL A 102 14.20 0.95 2.33
C VAL A 102 14.97 2.26 2.12
N THR A 103 16.27 2.21 2.27
CA THR A 103 17.14 3.36 2.07
C THR A 103 17.63 3.35 0.61
N GLU A 104 17.43 4.45 -0.04
CA GLU A 104 17.91 4.62 -1.41
C GLU A 104 19.32 5.19 -1.43
#